data_b257facbd2ed26a8ebc70a5ee36978a6
#
_entry.id   b257facbd2ed26a8ebc70a5ee36978a6
#
_cell.length_a   1.000
_cell.length_b   1.000
_cell.length_c   1.000
_cell.angle_alpha   90.00
_cell.angle_beta   90.00
_cell.angle_gamma   90.00
#
_symmetry.space_group_name_H-M   'P 1'
#
loop_
_entity.id
_entity.type
_entity.pdbx_description
1 polymer ?
#
loop_
_entity_poly.entity_id
_entity_poly.type
_entity_poly.pdbx_seq_one_letter_code
_entity_poly.pdbx_strand_id
1 'polypeptide(L)'
;NAYGNTTDLTWVGGAQYIYRFDKCIFMPADLTVGLEYNEDYLKDNMWGYDRVTDQTVRIASVYAQNEWKNARWGILVGGRLDKHNLIKGVIFSPRANLRYNPTKNINLRASYSYGFRAPQAFDEDLHIDNVGGTVSMIRLADDLKVERSQSVSVSADMYHSWGDWQANVLVEGFFTDLDDVFALRELGFEDGILIKERHNESGARVFGGNLEGKIAWRDKVQVQLGFTAQSSKYKEARSWSEEGDVQATRKMF
;
A
#
# COMPACT_ATOMS: atom_id res chain seq x y z
N ASN A 1 -30.34 17.81 6.94
CA ASN A 1 -30.45 16.43 7.46
C ASN A 1 -30.01 15.47 6.38
N ALA A 2 -28.80 14.92 6.51
CA ALA A 2 -28.31 13.87 5.63
C ALA A 2 -29.02 12.56 5.98
N TYR A 3 -30.17 12.31 5.36
CA TYR A 3 -30.81 11.01 5.40
C TYR A 3 -30.25 10.19 4.24
N GLY A 4 -29.78 8.99 4.55
CA GLY A 4 -29.28 8.05 3.57
C GLY A 4 -29.50 6.61 4.02
N ASN A 5 -29.35 5.70 3.10
CA ASN A 5 -29.29 4.27 3.35
C ASN A 5 -28.10 3.68 2.61
N THR A 6 -27.19 3.07 3.35
CA THR A 6 -26.00 2.44 2.81
C THR A 6 -26.11 0.93 2.97
N THR A 7 -25.84 0.20 1.91
CA THR A 7 -25.68 -1.25 1.91
C THR A 7 -24.29 -1.55 1.41
N ASP A 8 -23.53 -2.24 2.22
CA ASP A 8 -22.17 -2.70 1.91
C ASP A 8 -22.10 -4.21 2.13
N LEU A 9 -21.57 -4.92 1.14
CA LEU A 9 -21.39 -6.36 1.20
C LEU A 9 -20.08 -6.74 0.56
N THR A 10 -19.15 -7.20 1.38
CA THR A 10 -17.85 -7.71 0.93
C THR A 10 -17.76 -9.21 1.18
N TRP A 11 -17.35 -9.97 0.19
CA TRP A 11 -16.98 -11.35 0.39
C TRP A 11 -15.67 -11.70 -0.35
N VAL A 12 -14.87 -12.57 0.28
CA VAL A 12 -13.60 -13.04 -0.24
C VAL A 12 -13.57 -14.56 -0.15
N GLY A 13 -13.21 -15.20 -1.24
CA GLY A 13 -13.00 -16.64 -1.29
C GLY A 13 -11.70 -16.95 -1.99
N GLY A 14 -10.95 -17.95 -1.46
CA GLY A 14 -9.70 -18.32 -2.06
C GLY A 14 -9.28 -19.74 -1.70
N ALA A 15 -8.36 -20.28 -2.50
CA ALA A 15 -7.72 -21.54 -2.26
C ALA A 15 -6.23 -21.44 -2.58
N GLN A 16 -5.43 -22.12 -1.78
CA GLN A 16 -4.00 -22.21 -2.03
C GLN A 16 -3.50 -23.64 -1.84
N TYR A 17 -2.47 -23.98 -2.59
CA TYR A 17 -1.76 -25.24 -2.48
C TYR A 17 -0.28 -24.97 -2.26
N ILE A 18 0.33 -25.69 -1.32
CA ILE A 18 1.74 -25.60 -1.00
C ILE A 18 2.38 -26.95 -1.27
N TYR A 19 3.38 -26.96 -2.13
CA TYR A 19 4.18 -28.14 -2.42
C TYR A 19 5.61 -27.94 -1.91
N ARG A 20 6.10 -28.89 -1.12
CA ARG A 20 7.44 -28.88 -0.55
C ARG A 20 8.38 -29.74 -1.36
N PHE A 21 9.43 -29.13 -1.87
CA PHE A 21 10.51 -29.82 -2.55
C PHE A 21 11.66 -30.04 -1.57
N ASP A 22 12.14 -31.28 -1.45
CA ASP A 22 13.40 -31.59 -0.73
C ASP A 22 14.56 -30.82 -1.38
N LYS A 23 14.53 -30.66 -2.70
CA LYS A 23 15.45 -29.82 -3.48
C LYS A 23 14.75 -29.29 -4.74
N CYS A 24 14.79 -27.98 -4.92
CA CYS A 24 14.35 -27.32 -6.13
C CYS A 24 15.50 -26.45 -6.65
N ILE A 25 16.10 -26.81 -7.79
CA ILE A 25 17.28 -26.19 -8.40
C ILE A 25 18.52 -26.34 -7.50
N PHE A 26 18.64 -25.61 -6.40
CA PHE A 26 19.86 -25.55 -5.56
C PHE A 26 19.62 -25.73 -4.06
N MET A 27 18.39 -25.52 -3.56
CA MET A 27 18.02 -25.66 -2.15
C MET A 27 16.65 -26.31 -1.98
N PRO A 28 16.30 -26.80 -0.76
CA PRO A 28 14.90 -27.08 -0.43
C PRO A 28 14.02 -25.87 -0.67
N ALA A 29 12.80 -26.08 -1.13
CA ALA A 29 11.90 -24.98 -1.45
C ALA A 29 10.43 -25.34 -1.21
N ASP A 30 9.64 -24.30 -0.89
CA ASP A 30 8.19 -24.37 -0.81
C ASP A 30 7.60 -23.56 -1.97
N LEU A 31 6.91 -24.25 -2.89
CA LEU A 31 6.13 -23.62 -3.95
C LEU A 31 4.71 -23.41 -3.44
N THR A 32 4.25 -22.18 -3.43
CA THR A 32 2.86 -21.82 -3.16
C THR A 32 2.20 -21.34 -4.43
N VAL A 33 1.07 -21.92 -4.78
CA VAL A 33 0.19 -21.45 -5.84
C VAL A 33 -1.19 -21.24 -5.27
N GLY A 34 -1.91 -20.22 -5.75
CA GLY A 34 -3.24 -19.96 -5.25
C GLY A 34 -4.07 -19.10 -6.19
N LEU A 35 -5.34 -19.08 -5.89
CA LEU A 35 -6.33 -18.25 -6.54
C LEU A 35 -7.19 -17.56 -5.46
N GLU A 36 -7.69 -16.39 -5.78
CA GLU A 36 -8.52 -15.60 -4.88
C GLU A 36 -9.55 -14.84 -5.71
N TYR A 37 -10.74 -14.73 -5.18
CA TYR A 37 -11.79 -13.86 -5.72
C TYR A 37 -12.32 -12.98 -4.59
N ASN A 38 -12.38 -11.69 -4.90
CA ASN A 38 -12.94 -10.67 -4.01
C ASN A 38 -14.05 -9.93 -4.75
N GLU A 39 -15.19 -9.76 -4.08
CA GLU A 39 -16.28 -8.93 -4.55
C GLU A 39 -16.71 -7.99 -3.42
N ASP A 40 -16.78 -6.71 -3.76
CA ASP A 40 -17.20 -5.64 -2.88
C ASP A 40 -18.34 -4.88 -3.55
N TYR A 41 -19.51 -4.92 -2.95
CA TYR A 41 -20.72 -4.25 -3.41
C TYR A 41 -21.08 -3.15 -2.44
N LEU A 42 -21.14 -1.93 -2.96
CA LEU A 42 -21.60 -0.76 -2.23
C LEU A 42 -22.78 -0.14 -2.95
N LYS A 43 -23.84 0.10 -2.20
CA LYS A 43 -24.93 0.99 -2.60
C LYS A 43 -25.19 2.01 -1.50
N ASP A 44 -24.98 3.27 -1.82
CA ASP A 44 -25.21 4.38 -0.92
C ASP A 44 -26.19 5.38 -1.54
N ASN A 45 -27.34 5.55 -0.89
CA ASN A 45 -28.39 6.49 -1.29
C ASN A 45 -28.40 7.64 -0.29
N MET A 46 -27.95 8.81 -0.70
CA MET A 46 -27.98 10.03 0.09
C MET A 46 -29.14 10.92 -0.36
N TRP A 47 -30.35 10.66 0.15
CA TRP A 47 -31.56 11.38 -0.28
C TRP A 47 -31.53 12.89 -0.02
N GLY A 48 -30.84 13.32 1.02
CA GLY A 48 -30.69 14.75 1.32
C GLY A 48 -29.85 15.53 0.29
N TYR A 49 -29.14 14.83 -0.58
CA TYR A 49 -28.27 15.41 -1.61
C TYR A 49 -28.58 14.91 -3.02
N ASP A 50 -29.67 14.13 -3.17
CA ASP A 50 -30.06 13.50 -4.43
C ASP A 50 -28.92 12.72 -5.09
N ARG A 51 -28.13 12.03 -4.25
CA ARG A 51 -26.94 11.30 -4.68
C ARG A 51 -27.11 9.81 -4.46
N VAL A 52 -26.78 9.04 -5.47
CA VAL A 52 -26.72 7.56 -5.42
C VAL A 52 -25.36 7.10 -5.89
N THR A 53 -24.65 6.39 -5.03
CA THR A 53 -23.45 5.62 -5.41
C THR A 53 -23.84 4.16 -5.47
N ASP A 54 -23.63 3.50 -6.61
CA ASP A 54 -23.88 2.07 -6.81
C ASP A 54 -22.67 1.50 -7.54
N GLN A 55 -21.80 0.80 -6.80
CA GLN A 55 -20.54 0.29 -7.32
C GLN A 55 -20.33 -1.16 -6.91
N THR A 56 -19.92 -1.98 -7.88
CA THR A 56 -19.45 -3.34 -7.61
C THR A 56 -18.01 -3.47 -8.09
N VAL A 57 -17.13 -3.78 -7.15
CA VAL A 57 -15.72 -4.08 -7.42
C VAL A 57 -15.55 -5.60 -7.40
N ARG A 58 -14.91 -6.16 -8.43
CA ARG A 58 -14.60 -7.58 -8.53
C ARG A 58 -13.15 -7.77 -8.92
N ILE A 59 -12.44 -8.59 -8.15
CA ILE A 59 -11.04 -8.90 -8.41
C ILE A 59 -10.89 -10.42 -8.42
N ALA A 60 -10.48 -10.95 -9.57
CA ALA A 60 -10.07 -12.34 -9.68
C ALA A 60 -8.54 -12.40 -9.79
N SER A 61 -7.90 -13.21 -8.98
CA SER A 61 -6.45 -13.24 -8.83
C SER A 61 -5.91 -14.64 -8.88
N VAL A 62 -4.73 -14.76 -9.50
CA VAL A 62 -3.91 -15.97 -9.47
C VAL A 62 -2.52 -15.58 -9.04
N TYR A 63 -1.91 -16.33 -8.14
CA TYR A 63 -0.55 -16.06 -7.69
C TYR A 63 0.27 -17.32 -7.58
N ALA A 64 1.58 -17.15 -7.77
CA ALA A 64 2.56 -18.17 -7.54
C ALA A 64 3.81 -17.57 -6.89
N GLN A 65 4.40 -18.29 -5.96
CA GLN A 65 5.68 -17.93 -5.35
C GLN A 65 6.48 -19.16 -4.99
N ASN A 66 7.79 -19.05 -5.03
CA ASN A 66 8.69 -20.09 -4.56
C ASN A 66 9.62 -19.50 -3.50
N GLU A 67 9.74 -20.17 -2.37
CA GLU A 67 10.65 -19.83 -1.29
C GLU A 67 11.70 -20.91 -1.14
N TRP A 68 12.94 -20.61 -1.50
CA TRP A 68 14.13 -21.44 -1.20
C TRP A 68 14.65 -21.04 0.18
N LYS A 69 14.84 -22.04 1.05
CA LYS A 69 15.28 -21.74 2.42
C LYS A 69 16.19 -22.79 3.01
N ASN A 70 17.15 -22.31 3.80
CA ASN A 70 17.97 -23.07 4.70
C ASN A 70 18.29 -22.23 5.96
N ALA A 71 19.18 -22.72 6.83
CA ALA A 71 19.55 -22.01 8.06
C ALA A 71 20.15 -20.62 7.80
N ARG A 72 20.86 -20.44 6.67
CA ARG A 72 21.59 -19.22 6.35
C ARG A 72 20.88 -18.31 5.35
N TRP A 73 20.17 -18.89 4.38
CA TRP A 73 19.51 -18.17 3.30
C TRP A 73 18.01 -18.39 3.28
N GLY A 74 17.26 -17.39 2.90
CA GLY A 74 15.87 -17.47 2.48
C GLY A 74 15.69 -16.57 1.27
N ILE A 75 15.23 -17.12 0.15
CA ILE A 75 15.01 -16.40 -1.10
C ILE A 75 13.59 -16.68 -1.54
N LEU A 76 12.76 -15.67 -1.60
CA LEU A 76 11.39 -15.77 -2.10
C LEU A 76 11.26 -14.92 -3.36
N VAL A 77 10.71 -15.53 -4.40
CA VAL A 77 10.31 -14.83 -5.63
C VAL A 77 8.90 -15.27 -5.98
N GLY A 78 8.07 -14.31 -6.32
CA GLY A 78 6.68 -14.58 -6.68
C GLY A 78 6.06 -13.46 -7.49
N GLY A 79 4.86 -13.72 -7.96
CA GLY A 79 4.05 -12.75 -8.66
C GLY A 79 2.57 -13.09 -8.55
N ARG A 80 1.76 -12.06 -8.69
CA ARG A 80 0.31 -12.13 -8.69
C ARG A 80 -0.21 -11.47 -9.97
N LEU A 81 -1.20 -12.07 -10.57
CA LEU A 81 -1.96 -11.52 -11.69
C LEU A 81 -3.37 -11.23 -11.19
N ASP A 82 -3.78 -9.98 -11.33
CA ASP A 82 -5.10 -9.50 -10.91
C ASP A 82 -5.91 -9.04 -12.10
N LYS A 83 -7.12 -9.57 -12.23
CA LYS A 83 -8.13 -9.08 -13.16
C LYS A 83 -9.19 -8.34 -12.37
N HIS A 84 -9.22 -7.03 -12.55
CA HIS A 84 -10.15 -6.11 -11.92
C HIS A 84 -11.23 -5.71 -12.93
N ASN A 85 -12.52 -5.63 -12.52
CA ASN A 85 -13.62 -5.29 -13.43
C ASN A 85 -13.56 -3.83 -13.93
N LEU A 86 -13.05 -2.89 -13.10
CA LEU A 86 -12.95 -1.47 -13.47
C LEU A 86 -11.68 -1.12 -14.28
N ILE A 87 -10.80 -2.12 -14.55
CA ILE A 87 -9.51 -1.86 -15.21
C ILE A 87 -9.42 -2.67 -16.49
N LYS A 88 -8.98 -2.01 -17.56
CA LYS A 88 -8.66 -2.68 -18.83
C LYS A 88 -7.33 -3.45 -18.66
N GLY A 89 -7.35 -4.76 -18.94
CA GLY A 89 -6.16 -5.62 -18.86
C GLY A 89 -6.03 -6.39 -17.56
N VAL A 90 -4.86 -6.94 -17.36
CA VAL A 90 -4.43 -7.71 -16.18
C VAL A 90 -3.26 -6.98 -15.56
N ILE A 91 -3.24 -6.89 -14.24
CA ILE A 91 -2.16 -6.27 -13.50
C ILE A 91 -1.24 -7.36 -12.99
N PHE A 92 0.06 -7.19 -13.22
CA PHE A 92 1.09 -8.07 -12.70
C PHE A 92 1.82 -7.40 -11.54
N SER A 93 1.83 -8.05 -10.38
CA SER A 93 2.46 -7.57 -9.14
C SER A 93 3.57 -8.53 -8.71
N PRO A 94 4.83 -8.29 -9.12
CA PRO A 94 5.98 -9.07 -8.68
C PRO A 94 6.36 -8.75 -7.23
N ARG A 95 6.96 -9.74 -6.56
CA ARG A 95 7.60 -9.58 -5.25
C ARG A 95 8.84 -10.44 -5.12
N ALA A 96 9.82 -9.96 -4.36
CA ALA A 96 11.02 -10.71 -4.02
C ALA A 96 11.45 -10.37 -2.59
N ASN A 97 11.87 -11.38 -1.84
CA ASN A 97 12.45 -11.21 -0.52
C ASN A 97 13.74 -12.02 -0.42
N LEU A 98 14.74 -11.42 0.18
CA LEU A 98 16.01 -12.05 0.49
C LEU A 98 16.26 -11.95 1.99
N ARG A 99 16.59 -13.08 2.60
CA ARG A 99 17.07 -13.16 3.98
C ARG A 99 18.45 -13.82 3.98
N TYR A 100 19.38 -13.23 4.70
CA TYR A 100 20.71 -13.78 4.91
C TYR A 100 21.10 -13.69 6.38
N ASN A 101 21.41 -14.84 6.98
CA ASN A 101 21.90 -14.95 8.35
C ASN A 101 23.40 -15.28 8.33
N PRO A 102 24.30 -14.30 8.33
CA PRO A 102 25.75 -14.55 8.39
C PRO A 102 26.13 -15.28 9.69
N THR A 103 25.47 -14.97 10.77
CA THR A 103 25.58 -15.62 12.07
C THR A 103 24.19 -15.90 12.66
N LYS A 104 24.16 -16.59 13.79
CA LYS A 104 22.89 -16.80 14.54
C LYS A 104 22.29 -15.52 15.11
N ASN A 105 23.11 -14.48 15.23
CA ASN A 105 22.77 -13.22 15.91
C ASN A 105 22.56 -12.07 14.93
N ILE A 106 22.74 -12.28 13.64
CA ILE A 106 22.60 -11.24 12.61
C ILE A 106 21.65 -11.76 11.53
N ASN A 107 20.61 -11.01 11.26
CA ASN A 107 19.65 -11.27 10.22
C ASN A 107 19.60 -10.06 9.29
N LEU A 108 19.99 -10.24 8.04
CA LEU A 108 19.92 -9.23 6.99
C LEU A 108 18.73 -9.56 6.09
N ARG A 109 17.94 -8.56 5.73
CA ARG A 109 16.79 -8.72 4.83
C ARG A 109 16.79 -7.63 3.77
N ALA A 110 16.34 -8.02 2.59
CA ALA A 110 15.98 -7.09 1.53
C ALA A 110 14.65 -7.52 0.94
N SER A 111 13.79 -6.57 0.62
CA SER A 111 12.50 -6.84 0.00
C SER A 111 12.24 -5.90 -1.18
N TYR A 112 11.53 -6.41 -2.16
CA TYR A 112 10.93 -5.66 -3.24
C TYR A 112 9.48 -6.08 -3.40
N SER A 113 8.59 -5.11 -3.55
CA SER A 113 7.18 -5.35 -3.84
C SER A 113 6.63 -4.31 -4.80
N TYR A 114 5.73 -4.77 -5.65
CA TYR A 114 4.91 -3.94 -6.50
C TYR A 114 3.46 -4.01 -6.00
N GLY A 115 2.80 -2.86 -5.93
CA GLY A 115 1.40 -2.72 -5.56
C GLY A 115 0.65 -1.83 -6.53
N PHE A 116 -0.68 -1.87 -6.47
CA PHE A 116 -1.55 -0.98 -7.22
C PHE A 116 -2.78 -0.61 -6.41
N ARG A 117 -3.39 0.53 -6.75
CA ARG A 117 -4.71 0.95 -6.27
C ARG A 117 -5.60 1.22 -7.47
N ALA A 118 -6.75 0.55 -7.50
CA ALA A 118 -7.73 0.74 -8.57
C ALA A 118 -8.48 2.07 -8.40
N PRO A 119 -8.99 2.67 -9.48
CA PRO A 119 -9.82 3.85 -9.42
C PRO A 119 -11.21 3.49 -8.89
N GLN A 120 -11.35 3.47 -7.58
CA GLN A 120 -12.62 3.26 -6.88
C GLN A 120 -13.17 4.61 -6.45
N ALA A 121 -14.46 4.84 -6.68
CA ALA A 121 -15.14 6.06 -6.23
C ALA A 121 -15.30 6.12 -4.69
N PHE A 122 -15.13 4.98 -4.06
CA PHE A 122 -15.70 4.60 -2.80
C PHE A 122 -15.05 5.21 -1.54
N ASP A 123 -13.73 5.14 -1.39
CA ASP A 123 -13.10 5.37 -0.07
C ASP A 123 -13.09 6.83 0.36
N GLU A 124 -13.19 7.76 -0.57
CA GLU A 124 -13.04 9.20 -0.31
C GLU A 124 -14.35 9.97 -0.52
N ASP A 125 -15.32 9.40 -1.26
CA ASP A 125 -16.54 10.10 -1.65
C ASP A 125 -17.66 10.02 -0.59
N LEU A 126 -17.55 9.15 0.39
CA LEU A 126 -18.51 9.05 1.49
C LEU A 126 -18.37 10.15 2.53
N HIS A 127 -17.22 10.81 2.59
CA HIS A 127 -17.03 11.96 3.43
C HIS A 127 -17.49 13.21 2.69
N ILE A 128 -18.73 13.62 2.98
CA ILE A 128 -19.18 14.95 2.62
C ILE A 128 -18.30 15.92 3.40
N ASP A 129 -17.41 16.55 2.69
CA ASP A 129 -16.55 17.60 3.24
C ASP A 129 -17.44 18.84 3.49
N ASN A 130 -18.14 18.82 4.61
CA ASN A 130 -19.12 19.82 4.99
C ASN A 130 -18.51 20.85 5.94
N VAL A 131 -17.28 21.20 5.71
CA VAL A 131 -16.67 22.34 6.38
C VAL A 131 -17.12 23.62 5.66
N GLY A 132 -18.20 24.22 6.15
CA GLY A 132 -18.70 25.49 5.64
C GLY A 132 -19.96 25.43 4.78
N GLY A 133 -20.65 24.29 4.67
CA GLY A 133 -21.97 24.20 4.03
C GLY A 133 -21.98 24.04 2.51
N THR A 134 -20.84 23.88 1.87
CA THR A 134 -20.75 23.61 0.42
C THR A 134 -20.74 22.10 0.18
N VAL A 135 -21.73 21.61 -0.55
CA VAL A 135 -21.77 20.20 -1.01
C VAL A 135 -20.78 20.05 -2.15
N SER A 136 -19.94 19.04 -2.11
CA SER A 136 -19.06 18.69 -3.23
C SER A 136 -19.39 17.30 -3.79
N MET A 137 -19.25 17.15 -5.11
CA MET A 137 -19.40 15.90 -5.82
C MET A 137 -18.10 15.56 -6.54
N ILE A 138 -17.65 14.31 -6.42
CA ILE A 138 -16.45 13.82 -7.10
C ILE A 138 -16.85 13.03 -8.33
N ARG A 139 -16.27 13.39 -9.47
CA ARG A 139 -16.36 12.65 -10.74
C ARG A 139 -15.01 12.00 -11.03
N LEU A 140 -15.02 10.84 -11.68
CA LEU A 140 -13.81 10.19 -12.16
C LEU A 140 -13.49 10.70 -13.56
N ALA A 141 -12.22 11.01 -13.84
CA ALA A 141 -11.76 11.32 -15.18
C ALA A 141 -11.89 10.09 -16.10
N ASP A 142 -12.26 10.31 -17.35
CA ASP A 142 -12.48 9.23 -18.33
C ASP A 142 -11.20 8.41 -18.63
N ASP A 143 -10.03 9.01 -18.45
CA ASP A 143 -8.71 8.42 -18.70
C ASP A 143 -8.01 7.96 -17.42
N LEU A 144 -8.74 7.84 -16.31
CA LEU A 144 -8.18 7.50 -15.01
C LEU A 144 -7.46 6.13 -15.05
N LYS A 145 -6.19 6.15 -14.67
CA LYS A 145 -5.31 4.99 -14.61
C LYS A 145 -5.22 4.45 -13.19
N VAL A 146 -4.68 3.26 -13.08
CA VAL A 146 -4.30 2.63 -11.80
C VAL A 146 -3.14 3.39 -11.18
N GLU A 147 -3.25 3.72 -9.92
CA GLU A 147 -2.09 4.15 -9.12
C GLU A 147 -1.17 2.96 -8.88
N ARG A 148 0.13 3.14 -9.01
CA ARG A 148 1.14 2.09 -8.87
C ARG A 148 2.17 2.45 -7.84
N SER A 149 2.66 1.43 -7.12
CA SER A 149 3.73 1.59 -6.16
C SER A 149 4.82 0.55 -6.35
N GLN A 150 6.07 0.97 -6.22
CA GLN A 150 7.23 0.10 -6.15
C GLN A 150 7.98 0.40 -4.86
N SER A 151 8.14 -0.61 -4.02
CA SER A 151 8.78 -0.46 -2.72
C SER A 151 9.99 -1.37 -2.59
N VAL A 152 11.07 -0.82 -2.07
CA VAL A 152 12.27 -1.55 -1.68
C VAL A 152 12.56 -1.26 -0.22
N SER A 153 12.87 -2.29 0.56
CA SER A 153 13.43 -2.11 1.90
C SER A 153 14.63 -3.00 2.13
N VAL A 154 15.54 -2.53 2.99
CA VAL A 154 16.69 -3.29 3.48
C VAL A 154 16.79 -3.13 4.98
N SER A 155 17.03 -4.22 5.70
CA SER A 155 17.17 -4.17 7.16
C SER A 155 18.26 -5.09 7.68
N ALA A 156 18.80 -4.70 8.82
CA ALA A 156 19.72 -5.49 9.63
C ALA A 156 19.17 -5.59 11.04
N ASP A 157 19.00 -6.81 11.51
CA ASP A 157 18.49 -7.14 12.83
C ASP A 157 19.59 -7.91 13.58
N MET A 158 20.07 -7.33 14.69
CA MET A 158 21.24 -7.79 15.41
C MET A 158 20.88 -8.09 16.86
N TYR A 159 21.26 -9.27 17.33
CA TYR A 159 21.00 -9.76 18.68
C TYR A 159 22.31 -9.96 19.43
N HIS A 160 22.34 -9.59 20.70
CA HIS A 160 23.47 -9.87 21.57
C HIS A 160 22.97 -10.23 22.96
N SER A 161 23.60 -11.24 23.57
CA SER A 161 23.28 -11.66 24.94
C SER A 161 24.58 -11.75 25.75
N TRP A 162 24.55 -11.22 26.98
CA TRP A 162 25.67 -11.30 27.91
C TRP A 162 25.15 -11.41 29.35
N GLY A 163 25.52 -12.45 30.04
CA GLY A 163 24.98 -12.76 31.38
C GLY A 163 23.45 -12.79 31.33
N ASP A 164 22.83 -11.99 32.17
CA ASP A 164 21.36 -11.88 32.30
C ASP A 164 20.73 -10.85 31.32
N TRP A 165 21.54 -10.22 30.49
CA TRP A 165 21.09 -9.19 29.56
C TRP A 165 20.92 -9.71 28.16
N GLN A 166 19.92 -9.20 27.47
CA GLN A 166 19.68 -9.40 26.04
C GLN A 166 19.45 -8.05 25.39
N ALA A 167 20.06 -7.84 24.25
CA ALA A 167 19.85 -6.65 23.42
C ALA A 167 19.51 -7.03 21.99
N ASN A 168 18.69 -6.20 21.36
CA ASN A 168 18.38 -6.28 19.94
C ASN A 168 18.43 -4.87 19.35
N VAL A 169 19.01 -4.75 18.17
CA VAL A 169 19.03 -3.51 17.39
C VAL A 169 18.56 -3.84 15.98
N LEU A 170 17.53 -3.13 15.54
CA LEU A 170 17.02 -3.16 14.18
C LEU A 170 17.33 -1.83 13.50
N VAL A 171 17.94 -1.90 12.32
CA VAL A 171 18.12 -0.76 11.42
C VAL A 171 17.45 -1.11 10.10
N GLU A 172 16.60 -0.23 9.59
CA GLU A 172 15.92 -0.40 8.30
C GLU A 172 16.01 0.87 7.47
N GLY A 173 16.20 0.72 6.18
CA GLY A 173 16.02 1.76 5.19
C GLY A 173 14.95 1.35 4.18
N PHE A 174 14.11 2.28 3.74
CA PHE A 174 13.05 2.03 2.77
C PHE A 174 12.95 3.15 1.72
N PHE A 175 12.49 2.74 0.55
CA PHE A 175 12.18 3.64 -0.56
C PHE A 175 10.92 3.16 -1.26
N THR A 176 9.97 4.07 -1.52
CA THR A 176 8.75 3.81 -2.29
C THR A 176 8.61 4.85 -3.37
N ASP A 177 8.43 4.39 -4.60
CA ASP A 177 8.10 5.20 -5.77
C ASP A 177 6.63 4.99 -6.13
N LEU A 178 5.86 6.08 -6.16
CA LEU A 178 4.44 6.11 -6.52
C LEU A 178 4.28 6.75 -7.88
N ASP A 179 3.55 6.09 -8.77
CA ASP A 179 3.21 6.57 -10.10
C ASP A 179 1.69 6.69 -10.27
N ASP A 180 1.28 7.62 -11.13
CA ASP A 180 -0.12 7.85 -11.46
C ASP A 180 -1.01 8.06 -10.21
N VAL A 181 -0.51 8.78 -9.19
CA VAL A 181 -1.24 8.99 -7.92
C VAL A 181 -2.54 9.73 -8.15
N PHE A 182 -3.57 9.36 -7.39
CA PHE A 182 -4.86 10.04 -7.46
C PHE A 182 -4.79 11.40 -6.79
N ALA A 183 -5.32 12.40 -7.48
CA ALA A 183 -5.49 13.74 -7.00
C ALA A 183 -6.87 14.27 -7.37
N LEU A 184 -7.33 15.29 -6.66
CA LEU A 184 -8.58 15.98 -6.93
C LEU A 184 -8.28 17.37 -7.48
N ARG A 185 -8.99 17.76 -8.55
CA ARG A 185 -9.03 19.13 -9.04
C ARG A 185 -10.46 19.65 -9.01
N GLU A 186 -10.63 20.93 -8.75
CA GLU A 186 -11.92 21.57 -8.79
C GLU A 186 -12.28 21.94 -10.23
N LEU A 187 -13.47 21.56 -10.68
CA LEU A 187 -13.99 21.92 -12.01
C LEU A 187 -14.89 23.15 -11.96
N GLY A 188 -15.37 23.55 -10.76
CA GLY A 188 -16.29 24.65 -10.56
C GLY A 188 -17.62 24.20 -9.98
N PHE A 189 -18.62 25.11 -10.01
CA PHE A 189 -19.94 24.85 -9.46
C PHE A 189 -20.94 24.49 -10.56
N GLU A 190 -21.71 23.42 -10.34
CA GLU A 190 -22.90 23.05 -11.12
C GLU A 190 -24.09 23.00 -10.16
N ASP A 191 -25.13 23.80 -10.40
CA ASP A 191 -26.34 23.90 -9.56
C ASP A 191 -26.07 24.11 -8.05
N GLY A 192 -25.03 24.87 -7.72
CA GLY A 192 -24.64 25.16 -6.33
C GLY A 192 -23.81 24.04 -5.68
N ILE A 193 -23.45 22.97 -6.39
CA ILE A 193 -22.62 21.88 -5.97
C ILE A 193 -21.21 22.07 -6.53
N LEU A 194 -20.19 22.00 -5.69
CA LEU A 194 -18.80 22.02 -6.13
C LEU A 194 -18.44 20.69 -6.78
N ILE A 195 -18.13 20.73 -8.08
CA ILE A 195 -17.69 19.55 -8.81
C ILE A 195 -16.17 19.42 -8.71
N LYS A 196 -15.71 18.30 -8.20
CA LYS A 196 -14.31 17.90 -8.17
C LYS A 196 -14.09 16.71 -9.11
N GLU A 197 -12.95 16.65 -9.76
CA GLU A 197 -12.57 15.52 -10.61
C GLU A 197 -11.36 14.81 -10.06
N ARG A 198 -11.47 13.49 -9.92
CA ARG A 198 -10.33 12.63 -9.60
C ARG A 198 -9.58 12.32 -10.89
N HIS A 199 -8.30 12.64 -10.91
CA HIS A 199 -7.39 12.42 -12.02
C HIS A 199 -6.05 11.86 -11.52
N ASN A 200 -5.20 11.41 -12.43
CA ASN A 200 -3.85 10.99 -12.08
C ASN A 200 -2.88 12.15 -12.18
N GLU A 201 -1.96 12.19 -11.24
CA GLU A 201 -0.78 13.05 -11.27
C GLU A 201 0.50 12.21 -11.35
N SER A 202 1.63 12.88 -11.64
CA SER A 202 2.93 12.25 -11.91
C SER A 202 3.44 11.31 -10.81
N GLY A 203 3.04 11.55 -9.56
CA GLY A 203 3.37 10.69 -8.44
C GLY A 203 4.26 11.32 -7.38
N ALA A 204 4.76 10.46 -6.48
CA ALA A 204 5.55 10.86 -5.33
C ALA A 204 6.62 9.82 -5.00
N ARG A 205 7.64 10.23 -4.24
CA ARG A 205 8.67 9.37 -3.69
C ARG A 205 8.73 9.53 -2.18
N VAL A 206 8.75 8.42 -1.49
CA VAL A 206 8.92 8.36 -0.04
C VAL A 206 10.16 7.55 0.27
N PHE A 207 11.02 8.06 1.11
CA PHE A 207 12.20 7.35 1.58
C PHE A 207 12.50 7.69 3.04
N GLY A 208 13.07 6.76 3.73
CA GLY A 208 13.36 6.94 5.14
C GLY A 208 14.08 5.77 5.76
N GLY A 209 14.17 5.81 7.07
CA GLY A 209 14.75 4.75 7.86
C GLY A 209 14.17 4.67 9.26
N ASN A 210 14.26 3.47 9.81
CA ASN A 210 13.86 3.11 11.15
C ASN A 210 15.08 2.63 11.93
N LEU A 211 15.19 3.07 13.17
CA LEU A 211 16.13 2.55 14.15
C LEU A 211 15.36 2.14 15.39
N GLU A 212 15.47 0.89 15.76
CA GLU A 212 14.86 0.36 16.98
C GLU A 212 15.92 -0.32 17.83
N GLY A 213 15.89 -0.03 19.14
CA GLY A 213 16.74 -0.64 20.13
C GLY A 213 15.89 -1.23 21.25
N LYS A 214 16.19 -2.47 21.64
CA LYS A 214 15.56 -3.17 22.74
C LYS A 214 16.61 -3.75 23.64
N ILE A 215 16.46 -3.56 24.95
CA ILE A 215 17.29 -4.17 25.97
C ILE A 215 16.42 -4.80 27.05
N ALA A 216 16.75 -6.00 27.46
CA ALA A 216 16.04 -6.73 28.50
C ALA A 216 17.02 -7.28 29.54
N TRP A 217 16.63 -7.22 30.81
CA TRP A 217 17.32 -7.84 31.92
C TRP A 217 16.45 -8.93 32.53
N ARG A 218 16.86 -10.19 32.28
CA ARG A 218 16.05 -11.38 32.60
C ARG A 218 14.63 -11.22 32.03
N ASP A 219 13.62 -11.65 32.75
CA ASP A 219 12.18 -11.47 32.52
C ASP A 219 11.56 -10.28 33.30
N LYS A 220 12.41 -9.47 33.97
CA LYS A 220 11.95 -8.45 34.94
C LYS A 220 11.80 -7.06 34.34
N VAL A 221 12.72 -6.67 33.47
CA VAL A 221 12.75 -5.32 32.88
C VAL A 221 13.05 -5.41 31.40
N GLN A 222 12.26 -4.69 30.61
CA GLN A 222 12.49 -4.50 29.19
C GLN A 222 12.27 -3.04 28.84
N VAL A 223 13.20 -2.48 28.08
CA VAL A 223 13.11 -1.13 27.50
C VAL A 223 13.24 -1.23 26.01
N GLN A 224 12.36 -0.54 25.28
CA GLN A 224 12.37 -0.45 23.84
C GLN A 224 12.24 1.02 23.43
N LEU A 225 13.08 1.45 22.50
CA LEU A 225 13.08 2.79 21.92
C LEU A 225 13.10 2.65 20.42
N GLY A 226 12.29 3.46 19.75
CA GLY A 226 12.21 3.50 18.28
C GLY A 226 12.33 4.93 17.78
N PHE A 227 12.98 5.10 16.64
CA PHE A 227 13.09 6.35 15.91
C PHE A 227 12.84 6.10 14.44
N THR A 228 11.99 6.93 13.82
CA THR A 228 11.70 6.91 12.39
C THR A 228 11.98 8.29 11.82
N ALA A 229 12.72 8.33 10.72
CA ALA A 229 12.90 9.53 9.92
C ALA A 229 12.50 9.24 8.47
N GLN A 230 11.64 10.08 7.91
CA GLN A 230 11.21 9.94 6.51
C GLN A 230 11.10 11.29 5.81
N SER A 231 11.19 11.24 4.50
CA SER A 231 10.96 12.38 3.62
C SER A 231 10.10 11.96 2.44
N SER A 232 9.11 12.79 2.11
CA SER A 232 8.23 12.60 0.97
C SER A 232 8.41 13.76 0.00
N LYS A 233 8.41 13.47 -1.30
CA LYS A 233 8.53 14.49 -2.35
C LYS A 233 7.68 14.13 -3.54
N TYR A 234 6.94 15.08 -4.08
CA TYR A 234 6.29 14.93 -5.37
C TYR A 234 7.33 14.81 -6.50
N LYS A 235 7.02 14.08 -7.55
CA LYS A 235 7.88 13.97 -8.73
C LYS A 235 7.95 15.29 -9.48
N GLU A 236 6.84 16.02 -9.52
CA GLU A 236 6.73 17.37 -10.08
C GLU A 236 6.45 18.39 -8.99
N ALA A 237 6.85 19.62 -9.23
CA ALA A 237 6.59 20.71 -8.31
C ALA A 237 5.12 21.11 -8.39
N ARG A 238 4.48 21.31 -7.24
CA ARG A 238 3.08 21.74 -7.11
C ARG A 238 3.01 23.15 -6.53
N SER A 239 2.08 23.94 -7.06
CA SER A 239 1.67 25.18 -6.43
C SER A 239 0.60 24.89 -5.37
N TRP A 240 0.71 25.52 -4.21
CA TRP A 240 -0.23 25.37 -3.09
C TRP A 240 -1.28 26.49 -3.05
N SER A 241 -1.20 27.47 -3.96
CA SER A 241 -2.10 28.58 -4.07
C SER A 241 -2.40 28.87 -5.52
N GLU A 242 -3.64 29.24 -5.82
CA GLU A 242 -4.06 29.75 -7.13
C GLU A 242 -3.56 31.16 -7.39
N GLU A 243 -3.26 31.92 -6.33
CA GLU A 243 -2.62 33.24 -6.41
C GLU A 243 -1.12 33.04 -6.68
N GLY A 244 -0.66 33.46 -7.86
CA GLY A 244 0.63 33.16 -8.47
C GLY A 244 1.92 33.56 -7.72
N ASP A 245 1.85 33.89 -6.42
CA ASP A 245 3.00 34.30 -5.61
C ASP A 245 3.67 33.17 -4.83
N VAL A 246 3.13 31.95 -4.85
CA VAL A 246 3.69 30.80 -4.12
C VAL A 246 4.57 29.96 -5.04
N GLN A 247 5.85 29.87 -4.72
CA GLN A 247 6.77 29.01 -5.46
C GLN A 247 6.34 27.54 -5.41
N ALA A 248 6.23 26.92 -6.59
CA ALA A 248 5.95 25.50 -6.69
C ALA A 248 7.03 24.68 -5.97
N THR A 249 6.62 23.72 -5.17
CA THR A 249 7.52 22.86 -4.38
C THR A 249 7.25 21.38 -4.64
N ARG A 250 8.31 20.56 -4.48
CA ARG A 250 8.20 19.09 -4.46
C ARG A 250 8.04 18.52 -3.05
N LYS A 251 8.13 19.35 -2.01
CA LYS A 251 7.96 18.89 -0.64
C LYS A 251 6.50 18.53 -0.39
N MET A 252 6.28 17.40 0.24
CA MET A 252 5.01 17.04 0.88
C MET A 252 5.10 17.47 2.33
N PHE A 253 4.11 18.19 2.82
CA PHE A 253 4.03 18.63 4.21
C PHE A 253 3.24 17.63 5.04
#